data_f1f9a83873e8ab466bfda236bf97e739
#
_entry.id   f1f9a83873e8ab466bfda236bf97e739
#
_cell.length_a   1.000
_cell.length_b   1.000
_cell.length_c   1.000
_cell.angle_alpha   90.00
_cell.angle_beta   90.00
_cell.angle_gamma   90.00
#
_symmetry.space_group_name_H-M   'P 1'
#
loop_
_entity.id
_entity.type
_entity.pdbx_description
1 polymer ?
#
loop_
_entity_poly.entity_id
_entity_poly.type
_entity_poly.pdbx_seq_one_letter_code
_entity_poly.pdbx_strand_id
1 'polypeptide(L)'
;MKRAQSRGTFAGLFTVVVLALWASNGEGVAQSSNTALRVSGSSSRPVTIPVTVRIKGRATPSEVDLQNVELAVSEDGDAQSLLSIRTRSNAPLNLMVLIQDDVVSSVGLEIKRLSEFIRTLPRGTRILVGYLRSGSLQVRQKFTAELERAAKSLRSPIGFASAAPYNPYVEVIEALRRFDAQPAGRRAILLVSDGLDLSHGLFSSSAGQSTDLQRAIAEAQRRSVAIYSFFVPTVTSSTDGNLISHGQSSLNRLSDETGGRAFFQGLGAPTSFNPFIKELSLTLEKQVAVTYLSTHPRSGFHRIKIIPTPDADLNYPAGYSRK
;
A
#
# COMPACT_ATOMS: atom_id res chain seq x y z
N MET A 1 -72.40 9.64 -5.45
CA MET A 1 -73.12 8.85 -4.43
C MET A 1 -72.33 8.95 -3.15
N LYS A 2 -72.83 9.72 -2.25
CA LYS A 2 -73.37 9.43 -0.88
C LYS A 2 -72.29 8.88 0.07
N ARG A 3 -71.87 9.76 1.01
CA ARG A 3 -72.35 9.90 2.43
C ARG A 3 -71.54 8.95 3.35
N ALA A 4 -71.13 9.24 4.57
CA ALA A 4 -71.41 10.25 5.60
C ALA A 4 -70.33 10.03 6.70
N GLN A 5 -69.77 11.02 7.29
CA GLN A 5 -70.12 11.67 8.58
C GLN A 5 -70.35 10.74 9.82
N SER A 6 -69.57 10.98 10.86
CA SER A 6 -70.01 11.15 12.27
C SER A 6 -68.74 11.31 13.14
N ARG A 7 -68.35 12.39 13.77
CA ARG A 7 -68.84 13.19 14.92
C ARG A 7 -68.98 12.36 16.21
N GLY A 8 -68.25 12.75 17.23
CA GLY A 8 -68.42 12.36 18.63
C GLY A 8 -67.50 13.16 19.56
N THR A 9 -68.01 14.24 20.05
CA THR A 9 -67.52 15.12 21.12
C THR A 9 -67.86 14.54 22.51
N PHE A 10 -67.10 14.94 23.57
CA PHE A 10 -67.50 15.30 24.94
C PHE A 10 -66.22 15.24 25.82
N ALA A 11 -65.66 16.28 26.38
CA ALA A 11 -66.12 17.29 27.36
C ALA A 11 -65.98 16.83 28.83
N GLY A 12 -65.33 17.69 29.55
CA GLY A 12 -65.53 17.90 31.00
C GLY A 12 -64.32 17.56 31.87
N LEU A 13 -63.84 18.30 32.73
CA LEU A 13 -64.02 19.56 33.43
C LEU A 13 -63.36 19.46 34.82
N PHE A 14 -62.84 20.57 35.32
CA PHE A 14 -62.58 20.97 36.73
C PHE A 14 -61.35 20.46 37.48
N THR A 15 -60.36 21.32 37.67
CA THR A 15 -60.13 22.32 38.73
C THR A 15 -59.80 21.74 40.11
N VAL A 16 -58.65 22.10 40.65
CA VAL A 16 -58.55 22.82 41.95
C VAL A 16 -57.14 23.37 42.13
N VAL A 17 -57.08 24.65 42.43
CA VAL A 17 -55.94 25.47 42.85
C VAL A 17 -55.70 25.21 44.35
N VAL A 18 -54.43 25.03 44.74
CA VAL A 18 -53.96 25.29 46.10
C VAL A 18 -52.63 26.01 46.05
N LEU A 19 -52.71 27.32 46.36
CA LEU A 19 -51.53 28.14 46.72
C LEU A 19 -51.09 27.74 48.13
N ALA A 20 -49.80 27.49 48.26
CA ALA A 20 -49.08 27.56 49.53
C ALA A 20 -47.78 28.31 49.33
N LEU A 21 -47.78 29.58 49.77
CA LEU A 21 -46.57 30.35 50.02
C LEU A 21 -45.82 29.78 51.21
N TRP A 22 -44.56 29.45 50.97
CA TRP A 22 -43.56 29.43 52.04
C TRP A 22 -42.30 30.10 51.55
N ALA A 23 -42.04 31.24 52.16
CA ALA A 23 -40.76 31.92 52.08
C ALA A 23 -39.81 31.26 53.07
N SER A 24 -38.63 30.84 52.61
CA SER A 24 -37.48 30.69 53.49
C SER A 24 -36.21 30.98 52.73
N ASN A 25 -35.43 31.87 53.32
CA ASN A 25 -34.07 32.24 52.95
C ASN A 25 -33.16 31.01 52.86
N GLY A 26 -32.27 30.98 51.89
CA GLY A 26 -31.25 29.94 51.80
C GLY A 26 -30.28 30.25 50.66
N GLU A 27 -29.18 30.85 51.02
CA GLU A 27 -27.83 30.84 50.46
C GLU A 27 -27.63 30.41 49.03
N GLY A 28 -27.09 31.35 48.24
CA GLY A 28 -26.61 31.09 46.88
C GLY A 28 -25.46 30.07 46.84
N VAL A 29 -25.77 28.88 46.41
CA VAL A 29 -24.78 27.94 45.92
C VAL A 29 -24.51 28.29 44.45
N ALA A 30 -23.34 28.88 44.19
CA ALA A 30 -22.83 29.05 42.87
C ALA A 30 -22.71 27.66 42.20
N GLN A 31 -23.62 27.35 41.28
CA GLN A 31 -23.40 26.26 40.36
C GLN A 31 -22.21 26.62 39.47
N SER A 32 -21.04 26.13 39.83
CA SER A 32 -19.91 26.04 38.92
C SER A 32 -20.35 25.18 37.73
N SER A 33 -20.70 25.84 36.63
CA SER A 33 -20.82 25.19 35.34
C SER A 33 -19.47 24.54 35.02
N ASN A 34 -19.32 23.27 35.38
CA ASN A 34 -18.31 22.41 34.83
C ASN A 34 -18.59 22.32 33.32
N THR A 35 -18.06 23.30 32.59
CA THR A 35 -17.82 23.16 31.17
C THR A 35 -16.72 22.11 31.07
N ALA A 36 -17.12 20.85 31.11
CA ALA A 36 -16.27 19.77 30.68
C ALA A 36 -15.86 20.13 29.25
N LEU A 37 -14.66 20.64 29.10
CA LEU A 37 -13.97 20.67 27.82
C LEU A 37 -14.12 19.25 27.26
N ARG A 38 -15.05 19.07 26.32
CA ARG A 38 -15.04 17.91 25.44
C ARG A 38 -13.71 18.04 24.70
N VAL A 39 -12.66 17.44 25.27
CA VAL A 39 -11.51 17.05 24.52
C VAL A 39 -12.07 16.12 23.45
N SER A 40 -12.31 16.68 22.26
CA SER A 40 -12.57 15.90 21.07
C SER A 40 -11.36 14.98 20.95
N GLY A 41 -11.51 13.75 21.42
CA GLY A 41 -10.47 12.75 21.31
C GLY A 41 -10.17 12.60 19.83
N SER A 42 -9.15 13.29 19.34
CA SER A 42 -8.63 13.03 18.01
C SER A 42 -8.29 11.53 18.03
N SER A 43 -9.01 10.74 17.24
CA SER A 43 -8.79 9.29 17.18
C SER A 43 -7.44 9.05 16.51
N SER A 44 -6.37 9.22 17.29
CA SER A 44 -5.02 8.93 16.86
C SER A 44 -4.88 7.44 16.59
N ARG A 45 -4.20 7.08 15.51
CA ARG A 45 -4.00 5.67 15.14
C ARG A 45 -2.58 5.44 14.63
N PRO A 46 -2.02 4.23 14.85
CA PRO A 46 -0.74 3.90 14.26
C PRO A 46 -0.85 3.76 12.74
N VAL A 47 0.09 4.40 12.03
CA VAL A 47 0.30 4.28 10.59
C VAL A 47 1.69 3.71 10.38
N THR A 48 1.80 2.66 9.58
CA THR A 48 3.08 2.05 9.22
C THR A 48 3.36 2.34 7.74
N ILE A 49 4.59 2.71 7.43
CA ILE A 49 5.05 2.96 6.06
C ILE A 49 6.36 2.22 5.79
N PRO A 50 6.58 1.71 4.55
CA PRO A 50 7.86 1.15 4.15
C PRO A 50 8.84 2.29 3.86
N VAL A 51 10.03 2.20 4.43
CA VAL A 51 11.11 3.18 4.22
C VAL A 51 12.39 2.43 3.89
N THR A 52 13.03 2.77 2.79
CA THR A 52 14.37 2.28 2.46
C THR A 52 15.40 3.31 2.94
N VAL A 53 16.29 2.89 3.82
CA VAL A 53 17.31 3.75 4.45
C VAL A 53 18.67 3.52 3.80
N ARG A 54 19.30 4.58 3.31
CA ARG A 54 20.67 4.55 2.78
C ARG A 54 21.55 5.42 3.65
N ILE A 55 22.50 4.83 4.36
CA ILE A 55 23.45 5.56 5.20
C ILE A 55 24.67 5.89 4.36
N LYS A 56 25.07 7.17 4.33
CA LYS A 56 26.24 7.64 3.58
C LYS A 56 27.50 6.93 4.07
N GLY A 57 28.35 6.55 3.12
CA GLY A 57 29.59 5.81 3.44
C GLY A 57 29.40 4.33 3.82
N ARG A 58 28.15 3.81 3.85
CA ARG A 58 27.86 2.41 4.19
C ARG A 58 27.04 1.73 3.09
N ALA A 59 27.70 0.92 2.28
CA ALA A 59 27.01 0.18 1.21
C ALA A 59 25.95 -0.78 1.77
N THR A 60 26.26 -1.45 2.90
CA THR A 60 25.35 -2.37 3.60
C THR A 60 25.32 -1.97 5.09
N PRO A 61 24.35 -1.15 5.53
CA PRO A 61 24.23 -0.79 6.94
C PRO A 61 23.90 -2.02 7.78
N SER A 62 24.44 -2.08 8.99
CA SER A 62 24.07 -3.11 9.96
C SER A 62 22.64 -2.90 10.44
N GLU A 63 22.07 -3.92 11.07
CA GLU A 63 20.72 -3.82 11.64
C GLU A 63 20.64 -2.80 12.78
N VAL A 64 21.74 -2.70 13.58
CA VAL A 64 21.88 -1.69 14.64
C VAL A 64 21.90 -0.28 14.05
N ASP A 65 22.63 -0.09 12.92
CA ASP A 65 22.62 1.19 12.22
C ASP A 65 21.22 1.60 11.79
N LEU A 66 20.43 0.66 11.25
CA LEU A 66 19.06 0.91 10.79
C LEU A 66 18.08 1.18 11.96
N GLN A 67 18.30 0.56 13.12
CA GLN A 67 17.47 0.79 14.32
C GLN A 67 17.76 2.15 14.98
N ASN A 68 18.99 2.61 14.87
CA ASN A 68 19.47 3.85 15.50
C ASN A 68 19.35 5.09 14.59
N VAL A 69 18.73 4.96 13.41
CA VAL A 69 18.45 6.14 12.56
C VAL A 69 17.39 7.00 13.24
N GLU A 70 17.75 8.22 13.59
CA GLU A 70 16.79 9.19 14.10
C GLU A 70 15.95 9.72 12.92
N LEU A 71 14.63 9.67 13.08
CA LEU A 71 13.67 10.10 12.08
C LEU A 71 12.66 11.07 12.71
N ALA A 72 12.49 12.24 12.12
CA ALA A 72 11.37 13.11 12.41
C ALA A 72 10.30 12.91 11.33
N VAL A 73 9.06 12.62 11.73
CA VAL A 73 7.94 12.37 10.84
C VAL A 73 6.94 13.52 10.94
N SER A 74 6.50 14.03 9.80
CA SER A 74 5.36 14.95 9.73
C SER A 74 4.31 14.43 8.73
N GLU A 75 3.03 14.66 9.06
CA GLU A 75 1.87 14.32 8.23
C GLU A 75 1.09 15.61 7.98
N ASP A 76 0.85 15.94 6.71
CA ASP A 76 0.19 17.18 6.26
C ASP A 76 0.78 18.48 6.86
N GLY A 77 2.07 18.43 7.24
CA GLY A 77 2.79 19.55 7.85
C GLY A 77 2.92 19.45 9.37
N ASP A 78 2.09 18.64 10.04
CA ASP A 78 2.09 18.50 11.50
C ASP A 78 3.06 17.39 11.96
N ALA A 79 3.87 17.68 12.97
CA ALA A 79 4.79 16.72 13.55
C ALA A 79 4.03 15.55 14.21
N GLN A 80 4.50 14.32 13.95
CA GLN A 80 3.89 13.10 14.45
C GLN A 80 4.86 12.34 15.36
N SER A 81 4.29 11.66 16.37
CA SER A 81 5.10 10.85 17.31
C SER A 81 5.53 9.53 16.63
N LEU A 82 6.83 9.32 16.51
CA LEU A 82 7.40 8.05 16.07
C LEU A 82 7.18 6.98 17.14
N LEU A 83 6.59 5.85 16.76
CA LEU A 83 6.32 4.73 17.67
C LEU A 83 7.38 3.63 17.56
N SER A 84 7.80 3.28 16.35
CA SER A 84 8.81 2.24 16.14
C SER A 84 9.44 2.28 14.76
N ILE A 85 10.71 1.84 14.70
CA ILE A 85 11.41 1.46 13.47
C ILE A 85 11.66 -0.05 13.56
N ARG A 86 11.03 -0.82 12.67
CA ARG A 86 11.16 -2.27 12.65
C ARG A 86 11.99 -2.71 11.45
N THR A 87 13.05 -3.42 11.74
CA THR A 87 14.03 -3.96 10.79
C THR A 87 13.73 -5.45 10.49
N ARG A 88 14.62 -6.13 9.79
CA ARG A 88 14.44 -7.55 9.42
C ARG A 88 14.36 -8.52 10.61
N SER A 89 15.03 -8.23 11.72
CA SER A 89 15.05 -9.10 12.90
C SER A 89 13.70 -9.16 13.62
N ASN A 90 12.99 -8.04 13.66
CA ASN A 90 11.73 -7.91 14.39
C ASN A 90 10.49 -7.71 13.49
N ALA A 91 10.68 -7.59 12.17
CA ALA A 91 9.63 -7.56 11.16
C ALA A 91 10.06 -8.34 9.90
N PRO A 92 9.88 -9.66 9.86
CA PRO A 92 10.14 -10.45 8.67
C PRO A 92 9.39 -9.91 7.45
N LEU A 93 10.02 -10.02 6.28
CA LEU A 93 9.45 -9.53 5.03
C LEU A 93 8.26 -10.41 4.58
N ASN A 94 7.16 -9.77 4.19
CA ASN A 94 6.11 -10.40 3.40
C ASN A 94 6.27 -9.93 1.95
N LEU A 95 6.69 -10.81 1.06
CA LEU A 95 6.95 -10.51 -0.35
C LEU A 95 5.96 -11.25 -1.24
N MET A 96 5.34 -10.54 -2.18
CA MET A 96 4.67 -11.18 -3.32
C MET A 96 5.56 -11.11 -4.54
N VAL A 97 5.63 -12.19 -5.30
CA VAL A 97 6.22 -12.24 -6.64
C VAL A 97 5.08 -12.42 -7.63
N LEU A 98 4.82 -11.38 -8.40
CA LEU A 98 3.76 -11.33 -9.39
C LEU A 98 4.37 -11.23 -10.79
N ILE A 99 3.95 -12.09 -11.69
CA ILE A 99 4.48 -12.16 -13.05
C ILE A 99 3.31 -12.07 -14.03
N GLN A 100 3.38 -11.11 -14.93
CA GLN A 100 2.42 -11.01 -16.03
C GLN A 100 2.63 -12.18 -17.00
N ASP A 101 1.55 -12.84 -17.41
CA ASP A 101 1.64 -14.17 -18.02
C ASP A 101 1.83 -14.16 -19.55
N ASP A 102 1.68 -12.99 -20.19
CA ASP A 102 1.90 -12.78 -21.63
C ASP A 102 3.22 -12.04 -21.97
N VAL A 103 4.12 -11.85 -20.98
CA VAL A 103 5.46 -11.30 -21.26
C VAL A 103 6.24 -12.22 -22.20
N VAL A 104 7.19 -11.61 -22.93
CA VAL A 104 7.99 -12.33 -23.93
C VAL A 104 8.64 -13.59 -23.35
N SER A 105 8.76 -14.65 -24.16
CA SER A 105 9.22 -15.98 -23.73
C SER A 105 10.64 -16.03 -23.13
N SER A 106 11.48 -15.04 -23.45
CA SER A 106 12.83 -14.93 -22.87
C SER A 106 12.82 -14.84 -21.35
N VAL A 107 11.74 -14.34 -20.73
CA VAL A 107 11.55 -14.34 -19.27
C VAL A 107 11.55 -15.74 -18.68
N GLY A 108 11.16 -16.75 -19.45
CA GLY A 108 11.22 -18.16 -19.02
C GLY A 108 12.61 -18.59 -18.57
N LEU A 109 13.67 -18.04 -19.19
CA LEU A 109 15.06 -18.32 -18.81
C LEU A 109 15.43 -17.69 -17.46
N GLU A 110 14.78 -16.59 -17.09
CA GLU A 110 15.04 -15.85 -15.87
C GLU A 110 14.25 -16.40 -14.65
N ILE A 111 13.29 -17.31 -14.86
CA ILE A 111 12.53 -17.94 -13.77
C ILE A 111 13.43 -18.70 -12.80
N LYS A 112 14.48 -19.35 -13.32
CA LYS A 112 15.47 -20.03 -12.47
C LYS A 112 16.15 -19.04 -11.52
N ARG A 113 16.52 -17.86 -12.01
CA ARG A 113 17.17 -16.79 -11.21
C ARG A 113 16.22 -16.23 -10.15
N LEU A 114 14.93 -16.03 -10.49
CA LEU A 114 13.91 -15.64 -9.51
C LEU A 114 13.71 -16.73 -8.44
N SER A 115 13.76 -18.02 -8.84
CA SER A 115 13.70 -19.14 -7.89
C SER A 115 14.90 -19.17 -6.95
N GLU A 116 16.11 -18.93 -7.47
CA GLU A 116 17.33 -18.81 -6.68
C GLU A 116 17.25 -17.63 -5.72
N PHE A 117 16.80 -16.46 -6.19
CA PHE A 117 16.57 -15.28 -5.34
C PHE A 117 15.63 -15.60 -4.17
N ILE A 118 14.49 -16.26 -4.42
CA ILE A 118 13.56 -16.63 -3.34
C ILE A 118 14.26 -17.50 -2.30
N ARG A 119 15.09 -18.46 -2.70
CA ARG A 119 15.82 -19.33 -1.78
C ARG A 119 16.84 -18.61 -0.90
N THR A 120 17.39 -17.49 -1.40
CA THR A 120 18.40 -16.71 -0.67
C THR A 120 17.79 -15.72 0.32
N LEU A 121 16.47 -15.54 0.32
CA LEU A 121 15.81 -14.60 1.24
C LEU A 121 15.99 -15.03 2.71
N PRO A 122 16.04 -14.07 3.65
CA PRO A 122 16.20 -14.36 5.06
C PRO A 122 15.11 -15.29 5.61
N ARG A 123 15.48 -16.13 6.59
CA ARG A 123 14.52 -16.99 7.30
C ARG A 123 13.41 -16.15 7.91
N GLY A 124 12.17 -16.68 7.91
CA GLY A 124 10.99 -15.98 8.38
C GLY A 124 10.31 -15.13 7.30
N THR A 125 10.96 -14.86 6.15
CA THR A 125 10.30 -14.24 4.99
C THR A 125 9.14 -15.10 4.53
N ARG A 126 8.00 -14.47 4.26
CA ARG A 126 6.80 -15.14 3.73
C ARG A 126 6.60 -14.74 2.28
N ILE A 127 6.46 -15.73 1.41
CA ILE A 127 6.35 -15.52 -0.04
C ILE A 127 4.99 -15.97 -0.54
N LEU A 128 4.36 -15.11 -1.38
CA LEU A 128 3.27 -15.49 -2.26
C LEU A 128 3.78 -15.43 -3.70
N VAL A 129 3.42 -16.40 -4.53
CA VAL A 129 3.69 -16.40 -5.97
C VAL A 129 2.38 -16.39 -6.74
N GLY A 130 2.23 -15.45 -7.66
CA GLY A 130 1.04 -15.29 -8.50
C GLY A 130 1.37 -14.87 -9.93
N TYR A 131 0.41 -15.08 -10.82
CA TYR A 131 0.48 -14.66 -12.22
C TYR A 131 -0.71 -13.78 -12.54
N LEU A 132 -0.44 -12.69 -13.27
CA LEU A 132 -1.48 -11.79 -13.79
C LEU A 132 -1.92 -12.35 -15.14
N ARG A 133 -3.17 -12.79 -15.23
CA ARG A 133 -3.67 -13.46 -16.40
C ARG A 133 -5.16 -13.24 -16.63
N SER A 134 -5.50 -12.75 -17.81
CA SER A 134 -6.87 -12.68 -18.30
C SER A 134 -7.86 -12.03 -17.32
N GLY A 135 -7.44 -10.93 -16.68
CA GLY A 135 -8.26 -10.14 -15.74
C GLY A 135 -8.40 -10.77 -14.35
N SER A 136 -7.57 -11.75 -13.99
CA SER A 136 -7.61 -12.38 -12.67
C SER A 136 -6.24 -12.80 -12.14
N LEU A 137 -6.05 -12.66 -10.82
CA LEU A 137 -4.84 -13.10 -10.15
C LEU A 137 -4.82 -14.63 -9.99
N GLN A 138 -3.92 -15.31 -10.69
CA GLN A 138 -3.70 -16.74 -10.57
C GLN A 138 -2.67 -17.04 -9.47
N VAL A 139 -3.13 -17.31 -8.24
CA VAL A 139 -2.25 -17.64 -7.11
C VAL A 139 -1.73 -19.07 -7.24
N ARG A 140 -0.41 -19.23 -7.45
CA ARG A 140 0.27 -20.53 -7.51
C ARG A 140 0.71 -21.01 -6.13
N GLN A 141 1.16 -20.11 -5.30
CA GLN A 141 1.53 -20.36 -3.91
C GLN A 141 1.00 -19.24 -3.03
N LYS A 142 0.16 -19.56 -2.07
CA LYS A 142 -0.25 -18.64 -1.00
C LYS A 142 0.93 -18.32 -0.10
N PHE A 143 0.85 -17.26 0.71
CA PHE A 143 1.91 -16.91 1.64
C PHE A 143 2.40 -18.11 2.45
N THR A 144 3.68 -18.41 2.31
CA THR A 144 4.39 -19.48 3.03
C THR A 144 5.77 -19.01 3.48
N ALA A 145 6.26 -19.49 4.59
CA ALA A 145 7.66 -19.33 5.03
C ALA A 145 8.59 -20.43 4.46
N GLU A 146 8.03 -21.42 3.76
CA GLU A 146 8.76 -22.47 3.08
C GLU A 146 9.32 -21.94 1.73
N LEU A 147 10.51 -21.31 1.77
CA LEU A 147 11.10 -20.64 0.60
C LEU A 147 11.27 -21.59 -0.58
N GLU A 148 11.65 -22.85 -0.31
CA GLU A 148 11.82 -23.86 -1.36
C GLU A 148 10.50 -24.19 -2.06
N ARG A 149 9.39 -24.26 -1.31
CA ARG A 149 8.05 -24.47 -1.86
C ARG A 149 7.61 -23.30 -2.72
N ALA A 150 7.86 -22.07 -2.25
CA ALA A 150 7.59 -20.86 -3.02
C ALA A 150 8.42 -20.83 -4.32
N ALA A 151 9.72 -21.11 -4.25
CA ALA A 151 10.62 -21.15 -5.40
C ALA A 151 10.17 -22.18 -6.46
N LYS A 152 9.76 -23.38 -6.03
CA LYS A 152 9.26 -24.44 -6.93
C LYS A 152 7.89 -24.12 -7.55
N SER A 153 7.13 -23.18 -7.01
CA SER A 153 5.84 -22.79 -7.57
C SER A 153 5.95 -21.84 -8.76
N LEU A 154 7.14 -21.25 -8.98
CA LEU A 154 7.42 -20.46 -10.17
C LEU A 154 7.41 -21.36 -11.42
N ARG A 155 6.86 -20.83 -12.51
CA ARG A 155 6.88 -21.42 -13.85
C ARG A 155 7.17 -20.36 -14.90
N SER A 156 7.54 -20.79 -16.09
CA SER A 156 7.65 -19.88 -17.24
C SER A 156 6.28 -19.24 -17.51
N PRO A 157 6.25 -17.93 -17.87
CA PRO A 157 5.06 -17.28 -18.41
C PRO A 157 4.55 -18.01 -19.65
N ILE A 158 3.28 -17.89 -19.95
CA ILE A 158 2.67 -18.52 -21.15
C ILE A 158 3.20 -17.87 -22.42
N GLY A 159 3.42 -16.55 -22.39
CA GLY A 159 4.01 -15.79 -23.50
C GLY A 159 3.10 -15.61 -24.71
N PHE A 160 1.78 -15.76 -24.56
CA PHE A 160 0.81 -15.53 -25.62
C PHE A 160 -0.15 -14.40 -25.28
N ALA A 161 -0.58 -13.62 -26.29
CA ALA A 161 -1.52 -12.52 -26.12
C ALA A 161 -2.86 -12.94 -25.48
N SER A 162 -3.27 -14.21 -25.63
CA SER A 162 -4.48 -14.74 -24.98
C SER A 162 -4.37 -14.84 -23.45
N ALA A 163 -3.16 -14.73 -22.90
CA ALA A 163 -2.92 -14.69 -21.47
C ALA A 163 -2.85 -13.24 -20.91
N ALA A 164 -2.95 -12.24 -21.79
CA ALA A 164 -2.84 -10.84 -21.41
C ALA A 164 -3.86 -10.45 -20.34
N PRO A 165 -3.46 -9.72 -19.28
CA PRO A 165 -4.39 -9.18 -18.30
C PRO A 165 -5.21 -8.00 -18.85
N TYR A 166 -4.80 -7.36 -19.93
CA TYR A 166 -5.28 -6.09 -20.48
C TYR A 166 -5.10 -4.89 -19.53
N ASN A 167 -5.18 -5.11 -18.24
CA ASN A 167 -4.99 -4.13 -17.19
C ASN A 167 -4.39 -4.81 -15.95
N PRO A 168 -3.04 -4.85 -15.82
CA PRO A 168 -2.37 -5.53 -14.72
C PRO A 168 -2.68 -4.92 -13.35
N TYR A 169 -3.12 -3.66 -13.29
CA TYR A 169 -3.38 -2.96 -12.04
C TYR A 169 -4.60 -3.49 -11.30
N VAL A 170 -5.63 -3.96 -12.00
CA VAL A 170 -6.80 -4.62 -11.39
C VAL A 170 -6.36 -5.86 -10.61
N GLU A 171 -5.48 -6.66 -11.20
CA GLU A 171 -4.95 -7.88 -10.58
C GLU A 171 -3.94 -7.56 -9.45
N VAL A 172 -3.16 -6.48 -9.59
CA VAL A 172 -2.32 -5.95 -8.50
C VAL A 172 -3.18 -5.52 -7.31
N ILE A 173 -4.31 -4.84 -7.54
CA ILE A 173 -5.26 -4.47 -6.48
C ILE A 173 -5.82 -5.73 -5.79
N GLU A 174 -6.15 -6.77 -6.54
CA GLU A 174 -6.58 -8.06 -5.97
C GLU A 174 -5.47 -8.69 -5.12
N ALA A 175 -4.23 -8.68 -5.60
CA ALA A 175 -3.07 -9.19 -4.88
C ALA A 175 -2.84 -8.43 -3.56
N LEU A 176 -2.93 -7.10 -3.59
CA LEU A 176 -2.73 -6.24 -2.41
C LEU A 176 -3.67 -6.61 -1.25
N ARG A 177 -4.90 -7.04 -1.53
CA ARG A 177 -5.86 -7.50 -0.51
C ARG A 177 -5.37 -8.71 0.27
N ARG A 178 -4.46 -9.53 -0.30
CA ARG A 178 -3.89 -10.71 0.39
C ARG A 178 -2.97 -10.33 1.54
N PHE A 179 -2.49 -9.08 1.60
CA PHE A 179 -1.72 -8.58 2.74
C PHE A 179 -2.58 -8.32 3.98
N ASP A 180 -3.91 -8.22 3.85
CA ASP A 180 -4.78 -7.95 4.99
C ASP A 180 -4.71 -9.08 6.05
N ALA A 181 -4.42 -10.32 5.61
CA ALA A 181 -4.20 -11.48 6.48
C ALA A 181 -2.74 -11.64 6.96
N GLN A 182 -1.84 -10.72 6.61
CA GLN A 182 -0.44 -10.80 7.02
C GLN A 182 -0.12 -9.76 8.09
N PRO A 183 0.84 -10.05 9.00
CA PRO A 183 1.26 -9.11 10.01
C PRO A 183 1.66 -7.75 9.41
N ALA A 184 1.36 -6.65 10.13
CA ALA A 184 1.88 -5.35 9.78
C ALA A 184 3.41 -5.34 9.94
N GLY A 185 4.11 -4.69 9.00
CA GLY A 185 5.56 -4.63 9.01
C GLY A 185 6.13 -4.40 7.62
N ARG A 186 7.20 -5.09 7.30
CA ARG A 186 7.86 -4.99 6.00
C ARG A 186 7.07 -5.77 4.95
N ARG A 187 6.49 -5.05 3.99
CA ARG A 187 5.66 -5.61 2.92
C ARG A 187 6.15 -5.11 1.58
N ALA A 188 6.29 -6.01 0.63
CA ALA A 188 6.72 -5.67 -0.73
C ALA A 188 6.04 -6.54 -1.79
N ILE A 189 5.96 -6.00 -3.00
CA ILE A 189 5.66 -6.74 -4.23
C ILE A 189 6.86 -6.60 -5.16
N LEU A 190 7.29 -7.71 -5.75
CA LEU A 190 8.07 -7.74 -6.97
C LEU A 190 7.11 -8.02 -8.12
N LEU A 191 6.91 -7.04 -8.99
CA LEU A 191 6.06 -7.10 -10.17
C LEU A 191 6.92 -7.24 -11.42
N VAL A 192 6.75 -8.29 -12.20
CA VAL A 192 7.35 -8.47 -13.53
C VAL A 192 6.25 -8.25 -14.57
N SER A 193 6.29 -7.13 -15.30
CA SER A 193 5.18 -6.68 -16.14
C SER A 193 5.66 -5.68 -17.20
N ASP A 194 4.86 -5.47 -18.24
CA ASP A 194 5.03 -4.34 -19.17
C ASP A 194 4.40 -3.03 -18.66
N GLY A 195 3.57 -3.09 -17.62
CA GLY A 195 2.95 -1.93 -16.97
C GLY A 195 1.87 -1.23 -17.80
N LEU A 196 1.34 -1.86 -18.84
CA LEU A 196 0.36 -1.24 -19.73
C LEU A 196 -1.08 -1.50 -19.27
N ASP A 197 -1.86 -0.44 -19.19
CA ASP A 197 -3.32 -0.50 -19.10
C ASP A 197 -3.90 -0.29 -20.51
N LEU A 198 -4.35 -1.37 -21.13
CA LEU A 198 -4.94 -1.35 -22.48
C LEU A 198 -6.47 -1.50 -22.45
N SER A 199 -7.09 -1.51 -21.28
CA SER A 199 -8.53 -1.73 -21.13
C SER A 199 -9.42 -0.68 -21.82
N HIS A 200 -8.88 0.53 -22.00
CA HIS A 200 -9.57 1.66 -22.65
C HIS A 200 -8.84 2.13 -23.93
N GLY A 201 -8.03 1.26 -24.54
CA GLY A 201 -7.24 1.54 -25.73
C GLY A 201 -5.87 2.15 -25.46
N LEU A 202 -5.11 2.38 -26.55
CA LEU A 202 -3.70 2.79 -26.46
C LEU A 202 -3.48 4.16 -25.78
N PHE A 203 -4.41 5.10 -25.96
CA PHE A 203 -4.29 6.42 -25.33
C PHE A 203 -4.42 6.39 -23.81
N SER A 204 -5.17 5.44 -23.27
CA SER A 204 -5.34 5.28 -21.83
C SER A 204 -4.14 4.60 -21.17
N SER A 205 -3.21 4.06 -21.93
CA SER A 205 -2.03 3.35 -21.43
C SER A 205 -0.98 4.25 -20.78
N SER A 206 -1.11 5.58 -20.95
CA SER A 206 -0.16 6.53 -20.31
C SER A 206 -0.36 6.58 -18.79
N ALA A 207 0.72 6.76 -18.07
CA ALA A 207 0.73 6.80 -16.59
C ALA A 207 -0.23 7.84 -15.98
N GLY A 208 -0.51 8.94 -16.69
CA GLY A 208 -1.43 10.01 -16.25
C GLY A 208 -2.90 9.67 -16.44
N GLN A 209 -3.23 8.75 -17.35
CA GLN A 209 -4.60 8.46 -17.78
C GLN A 209 -5.20 7.23 -17.09
N SER A 210 -4.38 6.24 -16.69
CA SER A 210 -4.89 5.03 -16.06
C SER A 210 -5.42 5.29 -14.65
N THR A 211 -6.73 5.18 -14.48
CA THR A 211 -7.41 5.29 -13.18
C THR A 211 -7.10 4.09 -12.29
N ASP A 212 -6.91 2.91 -12.86
CA ASP A 212 -6.59 1.70 -12.10
C ASP A 212 -5.15 1.68 -11.61
N LEU A 213 -4.20 2.30 -12.34
CA LEU A 213 -2.87 2.58 -11.81
C LEU A 213 -2.95 3.45 -10.55
N GLN A 214 -3.73 4.55 -10.59
CA GLN A 214 -3.91 5.43 -9.42
C GLN A 214 -4.54 4.68 -8.24
N ARG A 215 -5.54 3.83 -8.51
CA ARG A 215 -6.17 2.97 -7.48
C ARG A 215 -5.19 1.95 -6.91
N ALA A 216 -4.35 1.33 -7.74
CA ALA A 216 -3.33 0.38 -7.29
C ALA A 216 -2.31 1.07 -6.37
N ILE A 217 -1.86 2.28 -6.72
CA ILE A 217 -0.99 3.10 -5.88
C ILE A 217 -1.65 3.38 -4.53
N ALA A 218 -2.88 3.91 -4.54
CA ALA A 218 -3.61 4.22 -3.31
C ALA A 218 -3.83 2.97 -2.42
N GLU A 219 -4.13 1.81 -3.02
CA GLU A 219 -4.29 0.55 -2.30
C GLU A 219 -2.97 0.02 -1.72
N ALA A 220 -1.84 0.19 -2.44
CA ALA A 220 -0.52 -0.17 -1.93
C ALA A 220 -0.10 0.73 -0.76
N GLN A 221 -0.26 2.04 -0.89
CA GLN A 221 -0.01 3.01 0.17
C GLN A 221 -0.85 2.72 1.42
N ARG A 222 -2.14 2.45 1.25
CA ARG A 222 -3.05 2.13 2.36
C ARG A 222 -2.63 0.87 3.13
N ARG A 223 -2.01 -0.10 2.46
CA ARG A 223 -1.54 -1.36 3.05
C ARG A 223 -0.06 -1.34 3.42
N SER A 224 0.60 -0.20 3.24
CA SER A 224 2.04 -0.06 3.52
C SER A 224 2.89 -1.05 2.74
N VAL A 225 2.61 -1.19 1.43
CA VAL A 225 3.30 -2.11 0.54
C VAL A 225 4.16 -1.32 -0.45
N ALA A 226 5.47 -1.54 -0.43
CA ALA A 226 6.36 -1.04 -1.47
C ALA A 226 6.29 -1.94 -2.71
N ILE A 227 6.19 -1.35 -3.91
CA ILE A 227 6.15 -2.10 -5.16
C ILE A 227 7.45 -1.89 -5.92
N TYR A 228 8.16 -2.98 -6.18
CA TYR A 228 9.34 -3.03 -7.04
C TYR A 228 8.96 -3.66 -8.36
N SER A 229 9.29 -3.04 -9.47
CA SER A 229 8.87 -3.49 -10.79
C SER A 229 10.07 -3.83 -11.67
N PHE A 230 10.06 -5.01 -12.29
CA PHE A 230 10.95 -5.36 -13.41
C PHE A 230 10.15 -5.17 -14.69
N PHE A 231 10.54 -4.20 -15.50
CA PHE A 231 9.92 -4.01 -16.80
C PHE A 231 10.33 -5.14 -17.75
N VAL A 232 9.33 -5.73 -18.37
CA VAL A 232 9.50 -6.70 -19.46
C VAL A 232 8.39 -6.48 -20.48
N PRO A 233 8.70 -6.26 -21.76
CA PRO A 233 7.67 -6.11 -22.78
C PRO A 233 6.88 -7.41 -22.97
N THR A 234 5.64 -7.26 -23.42
CA THR A 234 4.83 -8.36 -23.93
C THR A 234 5.04 -8.55 -25.44
N VAL A 235 4.46 -9.60 -26.01
CA VAL A 235 4.45 -9.80 -27.45
C VAL A 235 3.81 -8.60 -28.17
N THR A 236 2.77 -8.03 -27.58
CA THR A 236 2.05 -6.87 -28.15
C THR A 236 2.85 -5.59 -28.07
N SER A 237 3.55 -5.34 -26.98
CA SER A 237 4.28 -4.07 -26.76
C SER A 237 5.72 -4.09 -27.29
N SER A 238 6.31 -5.26 -27.55
CA SER A 238 7.75 -5.41 -27.81
C SER A 238 8.28 -4.68 -29.06
N THR A 239 7.42 -4.30 -29.98
CA THR A 239 7.77 -3.62 -31.23
C THR A 239 7.33 -2.15 -31.27
N ASP A 240 6.64 -1.65 -30.26
CA ASP A 240 6.12 -0.28 -30.19
C ASP A 240 6.81 0.53 -29.09
N GLY A 241 7.70 1.46 -29.51
CA GLY A 241 8.47 2.29 -28.59
C GLY A 241 7.60 3.21 -27.69
N ASN A 242 6.42 3.63 -28.17
CA ASN A 242 5.50 4.44 -27.37
C ASN A 242 4.87 3.61 -26.26
N LEU A 243 4.42 2.38 -26.57
CA LEU A 243 3.89 1.46 -25.57
C LEU A 243 4.96 1.11 -24.53
N ILE A 244 6.19 0.83 -24.96
CA ILE A 244 7.31 0.59 -24.05
C ILE A 244 7.49 1.78 -23.10
N SER A 245 7.55 3.00 -23.62
CA SER A 245 7.73 4.23 -22.83
C SER A 245 6.57 4.46 -21.87
N HIS A 246 5.32 4.21 -22.28
CA HIS A 246 4.14 4.29 -21.41
C HIS A 246 4.21 3.27 -20.29
N GLY A 247 4.56 2.02 -20.58
CA GLY A 247 4.68 0.97 -19.59
C GLY A 247 5.77 1.27 -18.57
N GLN A 248 6.97 1.66 -19.02
CA GLN A 248 8.07 2.06 -18.13
C GLN A 248 7.68 3.25 -17.25
N SER A 249 7.02 4.27 -17.80
CA SER A 249 6.54 5.42 -17.03
C SER A 249 5.50 5.01 -15.98
N SER A 250 4.60 4.10 -16.32
CA SER A 250 3.57 3.62 -15.41
C SER A 250 4.16 2.79 -14.28
N LEU A 251 5.09 1.88 -14.57
CA LEU A 251 5.80 1.11 -13.55
C LEU A 251 6.68 1.99 -12.66
N ASN A 252 7.33 3.01 -13.25
CA ASN A 252 8.12 3.96 -12.47
C ASN A 252 7.23 4.70 -11.49
N ARG A 253 6.11 5.25 -11.96
CA ARG A 253 5.14 5.93 -11.11
C ARG A 253 4.58 5.03 -10.01
N LEU A 254 4.16 3.79 -10.35
CA LEU A 254 3.67 2.80 -9.38
C LEU A 254 4.71 2.55 -8.28
N SER A 255 5.95 2.34 -8.69
CA SER A 255 7.03 2.01 -7.75
C SER A 255 7.41 3.20 -6.89
N ASP A 256 7.66 4.37 -7.48
CA ASP A 256 8.09 5.57 -6.76
C ASP A 256 7.04 6.04 -5.75
N GLU A 257 5.76 6.11 -6.16
CA GLU A 257 4.69 6.57 -5.27
C GLU A 257 4.37 5.58 -4.13
N THR A 258 4.86 4.33 -4.22
CA THR A 258 4.71 3.32 -3.16
C THR A 258 5.98 3.09 -2.33
N GLY A 259 7.06 3.85 -2.59
CA GLY A 259 8.34 3.72 -1.88
C GLY A 259 9.20 2.53 -2.34
N GLY A 260 8.90 1.99 -3.52
CA GLY A 260 9.71 1.00 -4.19
C GLY A 260 10.59 1.60 -5.29
N ARG A 261 10.87 0.83 -6.35
CA ARG A 261 11.66 1.25 -7.50
C ARG A 261 11.35 0.39 -8.72
N ALA A 262 11.31 1.00 -9.91
CA ALA A 262 11.25 0.28 -11.18
C ALA A 262 12.67 0.04 -11.74
N PHE A 263 12.84 -1.12 -12.38
CA PHE A 263 14.09 -1.55 -13.01
C PHE A 263 13.82 -1.86 -14.48
N PHE A 264 14.57 -1.26 -15.34
CA PHE A 264 14.53 -1.52 -16.79
C PHE A 264 15.89 -1.25 -17.43
N GLN A 265 16.16 -1.90 -18.55
CA GLN A 265 17.39 -1.77 -19.31
C GLN A 265 17.05 -1.40 -20.76
N GLY A 266 17.15 -0.12 -21.08
CA GLY A 266 16.75 0.38 -22.41
C GLY A 266 15.26 0.16 -22.67
N LEU A 267 14.92 -0.06 -23.96
CA LEU A 267 13.52 -0.22 -24.42
C LEU A 267 13.11 -1.69 -24.55
N GLY A 268 14.01 -2.64 -24.46
CA GLY A 268 13.73 -4.07 -24.64
C GLY A 268 13.58 -4.87 -23.37
N ALA A 269 13.39 -6.17 -23.54
CA ALA A 269 13.53 -7.11 -22.42
C ALA A 269 14.96 -7.08 -21.89
N PRO A 270 15.18 -7.12 -20.58
CA PRO A 270 16.52 -7.19 -20.03
C PRO A 270 17.20 -8.50 -20.42
N THR A 271 18.47 -8.43 -20.72
CA THR A 271 19.28 -9.62 -21.05
C THR A 271 19.36 -10.60 -19.87
N SER A 272 19.32 -10.07 -18.66
CA SER A 272 19.29 -10.85 -17.43
C SER A 272 18.66 -10.08 -16.27
N PHE A 273 17.95 -10.79 -15.38
CA PHE A 273 17.44 -10.23 -14.13
C PHE A 273 18.52 -10.12 -13.04
N ASN A 274 19.71 -10.68 -13.22
CA ASN A 274 20.75 -10.68 -12.17
C ASN A 274 21.07 -9.28 -11.63
N PRO A 275 21.30 -8.23 -12.45
CA PRO A 275 21.55 -6.89 -11.93
C PRO A 275 20.39 -6.36 -11.10
N PHE A 276 19.15 -6.58 -11.56
CA PHE A 276 17.93 -6.12 -10.89
C PHE A 276 17.70 -6.85 -9.57
N ILE A 277 17.91 -8.18 -9.56
CA ILE A 277 17.80 -9.03 -8.36
C ILE A 277 18.84 -8.61 -7.31
N LYS A 278 20.08 -8.35 -7.73
CA LYS A 278 21.13 -7.88 -6.82
C LYS A 278 20.77 -6.56 -6.16
N GLU A 279 20.29 -5.60 -6.94
CA GLU A 279 19.90 -4.29 -6.43
C GLU A 279 18.64 -4.36 -5.57
N LEU A 280 17.64 -5.17 -5.97
CA LEU A 280 16.45 -5.44 -5.18
C LEU A 280 16.80 -6.06 -3.82
N SER A 281 17.69 -7.06 -3.80
CA SER A 281 18.14 -7.71 -2.56
C SER A 281 18.73 -6.69 -1.60
N LEU A 282 19.67 -5.85 -2.06
CA LEU A 282 20.28 -4.79 -1.28
C LEU A 282 19.25 -3.75 -0.79
N THR A 283 18.23 -3.47 -1.59
CA THR A 283 17.16 -2.53 -1.24
C THR A 283 16.26 -3.12 -0.16
N LEU A 284 15.87 -4.39 -0.29
CA LEU A 284 15.06 -5.08 0.71
C LEU A 284 15.79 -5.26 2.04
N GLU A 285 17.12 -5.42 2.04
CA GLU A 285 17.92 -5.45 3.28
C GLU A 285 17.86 -4.12 4.03
N LYS A 286 17.81 -3.00 3.31
CA LYS A 286 17.75 -1.63 3.84
C LYS A 286 16.34 -1.15 4.15
N GLN A 287 15.31 -1.92 3.78
CA GLN A 287 13.93 -1.56 4.03
C GLN A 287 13.58 -1.77 5.51
N VAL A 288 13.02 -0.76 6.14
CA VAL A 288 12.43 -0.79 7.48
C VAL A 288 10.94 -0.48 7.43
N ALA A 289 10.22 -0.87 8.46
CA ALA A 289 8.84 -0.45 8.66
C ALA A 289 8.80 0.62 9.75
N VAL A 290 8.50 1.85 9.36
CA VAL A 290 8.38 3.00 10.26
C VAL A 290 6.93 3.13 10.67
N THR A 291 6.67 3.10 11.97
CA THR A 291 5.32 3.28 12.53
C THR A 291 5.27 4.56 13.36
N TYR A 292 4.32 5.42 13.08
CA TYR A 292 4.06 6.64 13.83
C TYR A 292 2.59 6.76 14.22
N LEU A 293 2.27 7.66 15.16
CA LEU A 293 0.92 7.91 15.62
C LEU A 293 0.32 9.07 14.83
N SER A 294 -0.56 8.77 13.86
CA SER A 294 -1.28 9.79 13.09
C SER A 294 -2.36 10.46 13.92
N THR A 295 -2.37 11.78 13.93
CA THR A 295 -3.40 12.62 14.57
C THR A 295 -4.45 13.13 13.57
N HIS A 296 -4.36 12.73 12.29
CA HIS A 296 -5.26 13.18 11.22
C HIS A 296 -6.39 12.16 10.98
N PRO A 297 -7.63 12.43 11.43
CA PRO A 297 -8.74 11.47 11.34
C PRO A 297 -9.43 11.46 9.97
N ARG A 298 -9.20 12.44 9.11
CA ARG A 298 -9.93 12.60 7.84
C ARG A 298 -9.62 11.50 6.84
N SER A 299 -10.59 11.15 6.00
CA SER A 299 -10.39 10.30 4.83
C SER A 299 -9.71 11.11 3.72
N GLY A 300 -8.94 10.42 2.88
CA GLY A 300 -8.23 11.04 1.76
C GLY A 300 -6.75 10.69 1.72
N PHE A 301 -6.01 11.43 0.93
CA PHE A 301 -4.55 11.30 0.83
C PHE A 301 -3.88 12.20 1.88
N HIS A 302 -3.02 11.61 2.69
CA HIS A 302 -2.18 12.30 3.68
C HIS A 302 -0.74 12.31 3.21
N ARG A 303 -0.16 13.51 3.09
CA ARG A 303 1.23 13.68 2.69
C ARG A 303 2.16 13.40 3.87
N ILE A 304 3.21 12.62 3.63
CA ILE A 304 4.23 12.31 4.63
C ILE A 304 5.53 12.99 4.24
N LYS A 305 6.21 13.54 5.25
CA LYS A 305 7.60 13.98 5.13
C LYS A 305 8.39 13.37 6.27
N ILE A 306 9.47 12.67 5.92
CA ILE A 306 10.40 12.10 6.89
C ILE A 306 11.73 12.82 6.73
N ILE A 307 12.27 13.32 7.83
CA ILE A 307 13.57 13.98 7.88
C ILE A 307 14.50 13.02 8.61
N PRO A 308 15.52 12.48 7.94
CA PRO A 308 16.51 11.63 8.59
C PRO A 308 17.61 12.46 9.26
N THR A 309 18.48 11.79 10.02
CA THR A 309 19.79 12.35 10.37
C THR A 309 20.57 12.78 9.12
N PRO A 310 21.51 13.74 9.23
CA PRO A 310 22.22 14.29 8.06
C PRO A 310 22.95 13.27 7.18
N ASP A 311 23.26 12.09 7.74
CA ASP A 311 24.03 11.04 7.06
C ASP A 311 23.19 9.96 6.38
N ALA A 312 21.86 10.10 6.34
CA ALA A 312 20.98 9.13 5.71
C ALA A 312 20.12 9.75 4.61
N ASP A 313 19.97 9.02 3.52
CA ASP A 313 18.99 9.29 2.46
C ASP A 313 17.84 8.28 2.58
N LEU A 314 16.62 8.72 2.34
CA LEU A 314 15.43 7.90 2.49
C LEU A 314 14.68 7.79 1.15
N ASN A 315 14.17 6.58 0.86
CA ASN A 315 13.14 6.37 -0.14
C ASN A 315 11.88 5.81 0.53
N TYR A 316 10.76 6.51 0.39
CA TYR A 316 9.47 6.17 1.01
C TYR A 316 8.32 6.77 0.18
N PRO A 317 7.08 6.26 0.33
CA PRO A 317 5.93 6.82 -0.38
C PRO A 317 5.67 8.26 0.04
N ALA A 318 5.28 9.11 -0.94
CA ALA A 318 4.96 10.52 -0.69
C ALA A 318 3.81 10.74 0.31
N GLY A 319 3.04 9.70 0.58
CA GLY A 319 1.94 9.70 1.51
C GLY A 319 1.21 8.37 1.54
N TYR A 320 0.06 8.36 2.18
CA TYR A 320 -0.85 7.21 2.18
C TYR A 320 -2.30 7.64 2.02
N SER A 321 -3.11 6.73 1.48
CA SER A 321 -4.55 6.94 1.33
C SER A 321 -5.32 6.33 2.50
N ARG A 322 -6.17 7.12 3.14
CA ARG A 322 -7.09 6.70 4.20
C ARG A 322 -8.52 6.61 3.66
N LYS A 323 -9.27 5.56 4.01
CA LYS A 323 -10.71 5.44 3.79
C LYS A 323 -11.51 6.13 4.86
#